data_57668a3970720be1c2eb9fb5a09ad41d
#
_entry.id   57668a3970720be1c2eb9fb5a09ad41d
#
_cell.length_a   1.000
_cell.length_b   1.000
_cell.length_c   1.000
_cell.angle_alpha   90.00
_cell.angle_beta   90.00
_cell.angle_gamma   90.00
#
_symmetry.space_group_name_H-M   'P 1'
#
loop_
_entity.id
_entity.type
_entity.pdbx_description
1 polymer ?
#
loop_
_entity_poly.entity_id
_entity_poly.type
_entity_poly.pdbx_seq_one_letter_code
_entity_poly.pdbx_strand_id
1 'polypeptide(L)'
;RQMCIRDREYFFNAKTANKAIRFIENFCHHSKGRNDLIKLELWQKAIVSVIFGIQDAEKVRVFREIFIVIGRKNGKSLFASAIIAYMAYLEPEYGQEIYCLAPKLDQAALVYDGFYQMVQAEDELLELAKKRRSDIYIAETNTVIKPIAFNAKKSDGFNPQLVVCDEMAAWSGDAGLKQYEVMKSALGARTQPMILSISTAGYINDSIYDELMKRSTSFLKGNSKERRLLPFLYMIDDCLLYTSPSPRDRSL
;
A
#
# COMPACT_ATOMS: atom_id res chain seq x y z
N ARG A 1 0.89 -37.19 1.61
CA ARG A 1 0.29 -37.04 0.25
C ARG A 1 0.87 -35.80 -0.37
N GLN A 2 1.82 -35.96 -1.30
CA GLN A 2 2.26 -34.88 -2.19
C GLN A 2 1.05 -34.46 -3.03
N MET A 3 0.45 -33.32 -2.72
CA MET A 3 -0.54 -32.72 -3.59
C MET A 3 0.17 -32.24 -4.86
N CYS A 4 -0.27 -32.73 -5.99
CA CYS A 4 0.27 -32.44 -7.31
C CYS A 4 0.32 -30.93 -7.55
N ILE A 5 1.51 -30.39 -7.81
CA ILE A 5 1.80 -28.96 -7.99
C ILE A 5 1.18 -28.41 -9.30
N ARG A 6 0.65 -29.29 -10.17
CA ARG A 6 0.14 -28.93 -11.50
C ARG A 6 -1.19 -28.17 -11.53
N ASP A 7 -1.98 -28.21 -10.45
CA ASP A 7 -3.31 -27.59 -10.42
C ASP A 7 -3.37 -26.30 -9.57
N ARG A 8 -2.22 -25.75 -9.16
CA ARG A 8 -2.19 -24.49 -8.40
C ARG A 8 -2.10 -23.33 -9.35
N GLU A 9 -3.17 -22.57 -9.45
CA GLU A 9 -3.25 -21.31 -10.18
C GLU A 9 -2.24 -20.27 -9.64
N TYR A 10 -1.81 -20.40 -8.36
CA TYR A 10 -0.89 -19.50 -7.67
C TYR A 10 0.16 -20.28 -6.87
N PHE A 11 1.35 -19.69 -6.75
CA PHE A 11 2.42 -20.24 -5.92
C PHE A 11 3.11 -19.14 -5.10
N PHE A 12 3.79 -19.53 -4.03
CA PHE A 12 4.59 -18.63 -3.21
C PHE A 12 6.04 -18.65 -3.66
N ASN A 13 6.55 -17.48 -4.08
CA ASN A 13 7.93 -17.26 -4.45
C ASN A 13 8.70 -16.58 -3.29
N ALA A 14 9.34 -17.40 -2.46
CA ALA A 14 10.12 -16.92 -1.32
C ALA A 14 11.27 -15.98 -1.72
N LYS A 15 11.87 -16.15 -2.90
CA LYS A 15 12.96 -15.29 -3.39
C LYS A 15 12.48 -13.86 -3.60
N THR A 16 11.33 -13.67 -4.24
CA THR A 16 10.75 -12.34 -4.49
C THR A 16 10.29 -11.69 -3.19
N ALA A 17 9.63 -12.46 -2.30
CA ALA A 17 9.23 -11.99 -0.98
C ALA A 17 10.43 -11.50 -0.15
N ASN A 18 11.48 -12.31 -0.07
CA ASN A 18 12.70 -11.97 0.66
C ASN A 18 13.47 -10.82 0.03
N LYS A 19 13.44 -10.65 -1.31
CA LYS A 19 14.03 -9.50 -2.00
C LYS A 19 13.42 -8.20 -1.50
N ALA A 20 12.09 -8.13 -1.41
CA ALA A 20 11.38 -6.95 -0.93
C ALA A 20 11.69 -6.66 0.56
N ILE A 21 11.64 -7.67 1.42
CA ILE A 21 11.97 -7.52 2.84
C ILE A 21 13.39 -7.01 3.03
N ARG A 22 14.38 -7.65 2.37
CA ARG A 22 15.79 -7.27 2.48
C ARG A 22 16.05 -5.86 1.98
N PHE A 23 15.41 -5.45 0.89
CA PHE A 23 15.53 -4.09 0.40
C PHE A 23 15.06 -3.10 1.46
N ILE A 24 13.87 -3.31 2.01
CA ILE A 24 13.31 -2.42 3.03
C ILE A 24 14.23 -2.35 4.27
N GLU A 25 14.72 -3.49 4.75
CA GLU A 25 15.55 -3.54 5.96
C GLU A 25 16.99 -3.05 5.77
N ASN A 26 17.48 -2.96 4.53
CA ASN A 26 18.86 -2.55 4.24
C ASN A 26 18.99 -1.13 3.68
N PHE A 27 17.90 -0.56 3.09
CA PHE A 27 17.97 0.73 2.41
C PHE A 27 16.91 1.74 2.89
N CYS A 28 15.92 1.30 3.67
CA CYS A 28 14.88 2.21 4.12
C CYS A 28 15.12 2.65 5.56
N HIS A 29 15.14 3.96 5.77
CA HIS A 29 15.37 4.58 7.06
C HIS A 29 14.08 5.12 7.67
N HIS A 30 14.07 5.25 9.00
CA HIS A 30 13.04 6.01 9.69
C HIS A 30 13.15 7.49 9.32
N SER A 31 12.02 8.13 8.98
CA SER A 31 11.99 9.54 8.58
C SER A 31 11.61 10.51 9.70
N LYS A 32 11.19 10.00 10.87
CA LYS A 32 10.75 10.83 12.01
C LYS A 32 11.25 10.26 13.33
N GLY A 33 11.82 11.13 14.15
CA GLY A 33 12.28 10.81 15.52
C GLY A 33 13.58 10.03 15.60
N ARG A 34 13.99 9.32 14.57
CA ARG A 34 15.25 8.57 14.44
C ARG A 34 15.58 8.39 12.96
N ASN A 35 16.84 8.05 12.67
CA ASN A 35 17.35 7.88 11.30
C ASN A 35 18.06 6.54 11.10
N ASP A 36 17.71 5.54 11.88
CA ASP A 36 18.21 4.18 11.72
C ASP A 36 17.40 3.41 10.67
N LEU A 37 17.96 2.30 10.19
CA LEU A 37 17.31 1.41 9.24
C LEU A 37 16.03 0.82 9.81
N ILE A 38 15.01 0.70 8.98
CA ILE A 38 13.74 0.07 9.36
C ILE A 38 13.99 -1.42 9.65
N LYS A 39 13.51 -1.88 10.78
CA LYS A 39 13.36 -3.31 11.07
C LYS A 39 11.88 -3.65 11.01
N LEU A 40 11.49 -4.44 10.02
CA LEU A 40 10.10 -4.83 9.85
C LEU A 40 9.65 -5.77 10.97
N GLU A 41 8.53 -5.45 11.56
CA GLU A 41 7.81 -6.33 12.47
C GLU A 41 7.30 -7.58 11.73
N LEU A 42 7.04 -8.67 12.45
CA LEU A 42 6.59 -9.93 11.83
C LEU A 42 5.33 -9.77 10.99
N TRP A 43 4.38 -8.97 11.45
CA TRP A 43 3.17 -8.69 10.69
C TRP A 43 3.44 -7.90 9.39
N GLN A 44 4.39 -6.97 9.41
CA GLN A 44 4.82 -6.24 8.21
C GLN A 44 5.52 -7.16 7.23
N LYS A 45 6.41 -8.04 7.73
CA LYS A 45 7.05 -9.08 6.90
C LYS A 45 6.04 -10.02 6.26
N ALA A 46 5.01 -10.40 7.01
CA ALA A 46 3.93 -11.24 6.48
C ALA A 46 3.19 -10.52 5.33
N ILE A 47 2.83 -9.24 5.51
CA ILE A 47 2.17 -8.44 4.47
C ILE A 47 3.07 -8.32 3.22
N VAL A 48 4.32 -7.91 3.37
CA VAL A 48 5.29 -7.80 2.26
C VAL A 48 5.46 -9.13 1.55
N SER A 49 5.58 -10.23 2.32
CA SER A 49 5.73 -11.57 1.75
C SER A 49 4.54 -11.99 0.89
N VAL A 50 3.33 -11.70 1.33
CA VAL A 50 2.12 -12.06 0.58
C VAL A 50 1.96 -11.15 -0.64
N ILE A 51 2.18 -9.84 -0.51
CA ILE A 51 2.09 -8.89 -1.63
C ILE A 51 3.03 -9.30 -2.76
N PHE A 52 4.31 -9.50 -2.47
CA PHE A 52 5.33 -9.70 -3.49
C PHE A 52 5.64 -11.18 -3.78
N GLY A 53 5.29 -12.08 -2.86
CA GLY A 53 5.61 -13.49 -2.99
C GLY A 53 4.52 -14.35 -3.63
N ILE A 54 3.23 -13.96 -3.58
CA ILE A 54 2.17 -14.72 -4.24
C ILE A 54 2.10 -14.32 -5.71
N GLN A 55 2.40 -15.29 -6.58
CA GLN A 55 2.51 -15.11 -8.02
C GLN A 55 1.67 -16.15 -8.76
N ASP A 56 1.26 -15.81 -9.97
CA ASP A 56 0.62 -16.73 -10.92
C ASP A 56 1.67 -17.53 -11.73
N ALA A 57 1.20 -18.36 -12.64
CA ALA A 57 2.05 -19.19 -13.50
C ALA A 57 3.03 -18.38 -14.35
N GLU A 58 2.72 -17.14 -14.68
CA GLU A 58 3.55 -16.20 -15.44
C GLU A 58 4.55 -15.43 -14.54
N LYS A 59 4.59 -15.76 -13.24
CA LYS A 59 5.39 -15.07 -12.20
C LYS A 59 4.99 -13.62 -11.98
N VAL A 60 3.75 -13.26 -12.32
CA VAL A 60 3.17 -11.95 -12.08
C VAL A 60 2.48 -11.93 -10.73
N ARG A 61 2.58 -10.81 -10.02
CA ARG A 61 1.93 -10.59 -8.73
C ARG A 61 0.40 -10.73 -8.86
N VAL A 62 -0.19 -11.56 -8.00
CA VAL A 62 -1.63 -11.85 -8.02
C VAL A 62 -2.44 -10.68 -7.49
N PHE A 63 -2.03 -10.11 -6.35
CA PHE A 63 -2.79 -9.06 -5.68
C PHE A 63 -2.53 -7.69 -6.30
N ARG A 64 -3.62 -6.99 -6.65
CA ARG A 64 -3.60 -5.66 -7.26
C ARG A 64 -4.30 -4.60 -6.41
N GLU A 65 -5.16 -5.01 -5.51
CA GLU A 65 -5.78 -4.15 -4.51
C GLU A 65 -5.37 -4.67 -3.12
N ILE A 66 -4.61 -3.89 -2.39
CA ILE A 66 -4.20 -4.20 -1.02
C ILE A 66 -4.92 -3.22 -0.10
N PHE A 67 -5.65 -3.74 0.89
CA PHE A 67 -6.36 -2.91 1.85
C PHE A 67 -5.94 -3.26 3.27
N ILE A 68 -5.28 -2.30 3.93
CA ILE A 68 -4.72 -2.47 5.27
C ILE A 68 -5.45 -1.54 6.22
N VAL A 69 -6.13 -2.11 7.21
CA VAL A 69 -6.73 -1.37 8.33
C VAL A 69 -5.97 -1.74 9.60
N ILE A 70 -5.36 -0.74 10.23
CA ILE A 70 -4.55 -0.95 11.44
C ILE A 70 -4.63 0.27 12.35
N GLY A 71 -4.53 0.07 13.65
CA GLY A 71 -4.59 1.13 14.66
C GLY A 71 -3.63 2.31 14.41
N ARG A 72 -3.91 3.45 15.01
CA ARG A 72 -3.03 4.63 14.95
C ARG A 72 -1.65 4.33 15.55
N LYS A 73 -0.62 5.06 15.12
CA LYS A 73 0.77 4.99 15.62
C LYS A 73 1.51 3.66 15.33
N ASN A 74 1.01 2.84 14.41
CA ASN A 74 1.67 1.60 13.97
C ASN A 74 2.53 1.78 12.71
N GLY A 75 3.01 2.99 12.41
CA GLY A 75 3.95 3.23 11.32
C GLY A 75 3.39 3.09 9.90
N LYS A 76 2.07 3.22 9.70
CA LYS A 76 1.39 3.03 8.40
C LYS A 76 2.04 3.79 7.24
N SER A 77 2.19 5.11 7.40
CA SER A 77 2.71 5.96 6.33
C SER A 77 4.19 5.67 6.05
N LEU A 78 4.98 5.33 7.08
CA LEU A 78 6.37 4.88 6.92
C LEU A 78 6.43 3.56 6.14
N PHE A 79 5.54 2.62 6.46
CA PHE A 79 5.43 1.34 5.75
C PHE A 79 5.03 1.55 4.27
N ALA A 80 4.09 2.44 4.00
CA ALA A 80 3.72 2.82 2.64
C ALA A 80 4.91 3.44 1.87
N SER A 81 5.67 4.33 2.52
CA SER A 81 6.88 4.94 1.92
C SER A 81 7.94 3.89 1.59
N ALA A 82 8.13 2.88 2.43
CA ALA A 82 9.05 1.78 2.17
C ALA A 82 8.60 0.89 0.99
N ILE A 83 7.30 0.67 0.82
CA ILE A 83 6.75 -0.03 -0.35
C ILE A 83 6.95 0.81 -1.63
N ILE A 84 6.75 2.14 -1.57
CA ILE A 84 7.08 3.04 -2.69
C ILE A 84 8.54 2.90 -3.07
N ALA A 85 9.46 2.93 -2.09
CA ALA A 85 10.89 2.79 -2.35
C ALA A 85 11.22 1.47 -3.04
N TYR A 86 10.74 0.34 -2.52
CA TYR A 86 10.96 -0.96 -3.17
C TYR A 86 10.45 -0.99 -4.62
N MET A 87 9.25 -0.50 -4.86
CA MET A 87 8.67 -0.51 -6.21
C MET A 87 9.40 0.46 -7.15
N ALA A 88 9.78 1.63 -6.67
CA ALA A 88 10.45 2.64 -7.49
C ALA A 88 11.84 2.21 -7.97
N TYR A 89 12.58 1.48 -7.12
CA TYR A 89 13.98 1.12 -7.41
C TYR A 89 14.19 -0.31 -7.90
N LEU A 90 13.34 -1.25 -7.50
CA LEU A 90 13.58 -2.69 -7.75
C LEU A 90 12.50 -3.45 -8.52
N GLU A 91 11.33 -2.85 -8.76
CA GLU A 91 10.33 -3.46 -9.65
C GLU A 91 10.86 -3.43 -11.10
N PRO A 92 10.69 -4.53 -11.85
CA PRO A 92 11.33 -4.67 -13.16
C PRO A 92 10.65 -3.88 -14.28
N GLU A 93 9.54 -3.21 -14.02
CA GLU A 93 8.79 -2.49 -15.04
C GLU A 93 9.36 -1.08 -15.26
N TYR A 94 9.70 -0.75 -16.49
CA TYR A 94 10.28 0.54 -16.86
C TYR A 94 9.22 1.62 -17.08
N GLY A 95 9.55 2.87 -16.76
CA GLY A 95 8.66 4.00 -16.97
C GLY A 95 7.46 4.01 -16.01
N GLN A 96 7.69 3.66 -14.75
CA GLN A 96 6.65 3.58 -13.74
C GLN A 96 6.12 4.96 -13.37
N GLU A 97 4.81 5.02 -13.10
CA GLU A 97 4.19 6.17 -12.45
C GLU A 97 3.65 5.74 -11.10
N ILE A 98 4.13 6.38 -10.03
CA ILE A 98 3.72 6.13 -8.65
C ILE A 98 3.00 7.36 -8.12
N TYR A 99 1.78 7.15 -7.61
CA TYR A 99 0.93 8.23 -7.13
C TYR A 99 0.64 8.09 -5.64
N CYS A 100 0.90 9.15 -4.87
CA CYS A 100 0.37 9.31 -3.53
C CYS A 100 -0.95 10.08 -3.65
N LEU A 101 -2.07 9.45 -3.37
CA LEU A 101 -3.41 9.99 -3.62
C LEU A 101 -4.13 10.30 -2.32
N ALA A 102 -4.71 11.50 -2.22
CA ALA A 102 -5.55 11.92 -1.10
C ALA A 102 -6.56 13.01 -1.54
N PRO A 103 -7.58 13.32 -0.71
CA PRO A 103 -8.53 14.39 -1.00
C PRO A 103 -7.88 15.76 -1.20
N LYS A 104 -6.82 16.03 -0.44
CA LYS A 104 -6.05 17.29 -0.51
C LYS A 104 -4.58 16.99 -0.81
N LEU A 105 -3.93 17.91 -1.52
CA LEU A 105 -2.52 17.76 -1.89
C LEU A 105 -1.59 17.65 -0.68
N ASP A 106 -1.84 18.42 0.37
CA ASP A 106 -1.04 18.39 1.60
C ASP A 106 -1.11 17.02 2.29
N GLN A 107 -2.25 16.34 2.22
CA GLN A 107 -2.41 14.97 2.73
C GLN A 107 -1.66 13.96 1.85
N ALA A 108 -1.76 14.08 0.53
CA ALA A 108 -1.01 13.24 -0.41
C ALA A 108 0.50 13.42 -0.23
N ALA A 109 0.94 14.64 0.09
CA ALA A 109 2.33 14.96 0.33
C ALA A 109 2.91 14.26 1.57
N LEU A 110 2.12 13.88 2.56
CA LEU A 110 2.63 13.23 3.78
C LEU A 110 3.40 11.92 3.49
N VAL A 111 2.84 11.06 2.66
CA VAL A 111 3.50 9.80 2.27
C VAL A 111 4.64 10.07 1.28
N TYR A 112 4.43 10.97 0.34
CA TYR A 112 5.41 11.39 -0.64
C TYR A 112 6.67 12.00 0.00
N ASP A 113 6.50 12.92 0.96
CA ASP A 113 7.61 13.52 1.69
C ASP A 113 8.29 12.51 2.61
N GLY A 114 7.53 11.59 3.22
CA GLY A 114 8.08 10.47 3.98
C GLY A 114 8.98 9.57 3.12
N PHE A 115 8.57 9.27 1.89
CA PHE A 115 9.39 8.57 0.91
C PHE A 115 10.67 9.36 0.56
N TYR A 116 10.54 10.67 0.29
CA TYR A 116 11.71 11.49 -0.05
C TYR A 116 12.72 11.61 1.09
N GLN A 117 12.24 11.79 2.33
CA GLN A 117 13.12 11.79 3.51
C GLN A 117 13.85 10.45 3.68
N MET A 118 13.19 9.35 3.38
CA MET A 118 13.81 8.02 3.39
C MET A 118 14.92 7.91 2.35
N VAL A 119 14.67 8.39 1.12
CA VAL A 119 15.67 8.44 0.05
C VAL A 119 16.86 9.34 0.42
N GLN A 120 16.61 10.50 1.06
CA GLN A 120 17.67 11.41 1.51
C GLN A 120 18.57 10.84 2.61
N ALA A 121 18.08 9.85 3.34
CA ALA A 121 18.83 9.20 4.41
C ALA A 121 19.75 8.07 3.92
N GLU A 122 19.66 7.68 2.64
CA GLU A 122 20.43 6.60 2.03
C GLU A 122 21.11 7.09 0.75
N ASP A 123 22.45 7.20 0.77
CA ASP A 123 23.22 7.78 -0.32
C ASP A 123 23.03 7.02 -1.64
N GLU A 124 22.98 5.69 -1.60
CA GLU A 124 22.79 4.86 -2.80
C GLU A 124 21.44 5.12 -3.49
N LEU A 125 20.39 5.40 -2.72
CA LEU A 125 19.08 5.76 -3.27
C LEU A 125 19.03 7.22 -3.74
N LEU A 126 19.73 8.10 -3.02
CA LEU A 126 19.74 9.53 -3.32
C LEU A 126 20.48 9.84 -4.64
N GLU A 127 21.56 9.14 -4.93
CA GLU A 127 22.31 9.29 -6.20
C GLU A 127 21.46 9.02 -7.44
N LEU A 128 20.50 8.08 -7.33
CA LEU A 128 19.60 7.72 -8.42
C LEU A 128 18.34 8.60 -8.51
N ALA A 129 18.07 9.41 -7.47
CA ALA A 129 16.86 10.21 -7.34
C ALA A 129 17.09 11.68 -7.68
N LYS A 130 16.19 12.26 -8.45
CA LYS A 130 16.17 13.70 -8.74
C LYS A 130 14.87 14.33 -8.28
N LYS A 131 14.92 15.15 -7.22
CA LYS A 131 13.76 15.95 -6.80
C LYS A 131 13.53 17.05 -7.82
N ARG A 132 12.33 17.09 -8.40
CA ARG A 132 11.87 18.15 -9.29
C ARG A 132 10.78 18.98 -8.60
N ARG A 133 10.26 19.99 -9.25
CA ARG A 133 9.28 20.90 -8.66
C ARG A 133 8.01 20.18 -8.19
N SER A 134 7.53 19.20 -8.95
CA SER A 134 6.23 18.53 -8.72
C SER A 134 6.32 17.05 -8.43
N ASP A 135 7.51 16.47 -8.55
CA ASP A 135 7.70 15.02 -8.46
C ASP A 135 9.14 14.65 -8.07
N ILE A 136 9.36 13.36 -7.81
CA ILE A 136 10.67 12.74 -7.71
C ILE A 136 10.83 11.82 -8.91
N TYR A 137 11.99 11.90 -9.54
CA TYR A 137 12.33 11.12 -10.71
C TYR A 137 13.49 10.18 -10.42
N ILE A 138 13.33 8.90 -10.71
CA ILE A 138 14.39 7.89 -10.63
C ILE A 138 14.86 7.59 -12.05
N ALA A 139 16.11 7.96 -12.36
CA ALA A 139 16.61 7.94 -13.73
C ALA A 139 16.77 6.51 -14.28
N GLU A 140 17.26 5.59 -13.47
CA GLU A 140 17.59 4.22 -13.89
C GLU A 140 16.36 3.44 -14.36
N THR A 141 15.26 3.57 -13.65
CA THR A 141 13.98 2.91 -13.97
C THR A 141 13.02 3.78 -14.75
N ASN A 142 13.37 5.05 -15.03
CA ASN A 142 12.49 6.08 -15.61
C ASN A 142 11.18 6.23 -14.81
N THR A 143 11.26 6.13 -13.48
CA THR A 143 10.12 6.17 -12.58
C THR A 143 9.82 7.58 -12.13
N VAL A 144 8.54 7.95 -12.10
CA VAL A 144 8.04 9.24 -11.60
C VAL A 144 7.16 9.00 -10.38
N ILE A 145 7.46 9.66 -9.27
CA ILE A 145 6.66 9.61 -8.04
C ILE A 145 6.09 10.99 -7.76
N LYS A 146 4.78 11.13 -7.61
CA LYS A 146 4.14 12.42 -7.35
C LYS A 146 2.91 12.36 -6.45
N PRO A 147 2.66 13.39 -5.62
CA PRO A 147 1.43 13.53 -4.87
C PRO A 147 0.32 14.06 -5.79
N ILE A 148 -0.90 13.56 -5.61
CA ILE A 148 -2.08 13.95 -6.40
C ILE A 148 -3.26 14.17 -5.45
N ALA A 149 -3.94 15.32 -5.59
CA ALA A 149 -5.24 15.55 -4.99
C ALA A 149 -6.36 15.06 -5.91
N PHE A 150 -7.54 14.80 -5.35
CA PHE A 150 -8.72 14.46 -6.15
C PHE A 150 -9.02 15.54 -7.18
N ASN A 151 -9.16 15.14 -8.42
CA ASN A 151 -9.54 16.04 -9.50
C ASN A 151 -10.27 15.27 -10.61
N ALA A 152 -11.58 15.23 -10.52
CA ALA A 152 -12.43 14.53 -11.48
C ALA A 152 -12.29 15.02 -12.94
N LYS A 153 -11.77 16.24 -13.17
CA LYS A 153 -11.62 16.83 -14.51
C LYS A 153 -10.32 16.44 -15.22
N LYS A 154 -9.35 15.81 -14.54
CA LYS A 154 -8.05 15.39 -15.10
C LYS A 154 -7.84 13.89 -15.00
N SER A 155 -8.88 13.12 -15.24
CA SER A 155 -8.88 11.66 -15.09
C SER A 155 -8.22 10.91 -16.24
N ASP A 156 -7.97 11.57 -17.37
CA ASP A 156 -7.41 10.95 -18.57
C ASP A 156 -5.89 11.00 -18.55
N GLY A 157 -5.26 9.86 -18.87
CA GLY A 157 -3.81 9.75 -19.06
C GLY A 157 -3.00 9.25 -17.85
N PHE A 158 -3.64 8.74 -16.81
CA PHE A 158 -2.91 8.03 -15.75
C PHE A 158 -2.48 6.63 -16.20
N ASN A 159 -1.24 6.26 -15.86
CA ASN A 159 -0.69 4.93 -16.15
C ASN A 159 0.05 4.40 -14.90
N PRO A 160 -0.67 4.22 -13.77
CA PRO A 160 -0.06 3.94 -12.49
C PRO A 160 0.49 2.51 -12.41
N GLN A 161 1.72 2.39 -11.92
CA GLN A 161 2.28 1.15 -11.42
C GLN A 161 1.91 0.95 -9.94
N LEU A 162 1.89 2.05 -9.17
CA LEU A 162 1.46 2.05 -7.78
C LEU A 162 0.61 3.29 -7.50
N VAL A 163 -0.51 3.08 -6.83
CA VAL A 163 -1.29 4.16 -6.21
C VAL A 163 -1.32 3.89 -4.71
N VAL A 164 -0.85 4.84 -3.91
CA VAL A 164 -0.92 4.78 -2.46
C VAL A 164 -2.02 5.72 -1.98
N CYS A 165 -3.01 5.15 -1.31
CA CYS A 165 -4.15 5.84 -0.71
C CYS A 165 -4.01 5.79 0.81
N ASP A 166 -3.63 6.91 1.45
CA ASP A 166 -3.50 6.96 2.91
C ASP A 166 -4.74 7.58 3.56
N GLU A 167 -5.03 7.15 4.80
CA GLU A 167 -6.16 7.58 5.64
C GLU A 167 -7.52 7.50 4.93
N MET A 168 -7.81 6.39 4.27
CA MET A 168 -9.03 6.21 3.47
C MET A 168 -10.33 6.39 4.26
N ALA A 169 -10.32 6.16 5.57
CA ALA A 169 -11.48 6.44 6.42
C ALA A 169 -11.88 7.93 6.46
N ALA A 170 -10.96 8.83 6.08
CA ALA A 170 -11.24 10.26 5.93
C ALA A 170 -11.77 10.66 4.54
N TRP A 171 -11.85 9.72 3.60
CA TRP A 171 -12.34 9.97 2.23
C TRP A 171 -13.86 9.89 2.22
N SER A 172 -14.53 11.00 2.38
CA SER A 172 -15.99 11.08 2.43
C SER A 172 -16.62 11.32 1.07
N GLY A 173 -17.82 10.77 0.88
CA GLY A 173 -18.69 11.02 -0.26
C GLY A 173 -18.23 10.39 -1.58
N ASP A 174 -18.99 10.70 -2.64
CA ASP A 174 -18.81 10.13 -3.99
C ASP A 174 -17.49 10.51 -4.67
N ALA A 175 -16.86 11.62 -4.27
CA ALA A 175 -15.62 12.07 -4.90
C ALA A 175 -14.46 11.09 -4.66
N GLY A 176 -14.36 10.54 -3.44
CA GLY A 176 -13.36 9.53 -3.11
C GLY A 176 -13.60 8.22 -3.87
N LEU A 177 -14.85 7.78 -3.96
CA LEU A 177 -15.22 6.59 -4.71
C LEU A 177 -14.88 6.75 -6.21
N LYS A 178 -15.33 7.84 -6.83
CA LYS A 178 -15.04 8.11 -8.24
C LYS A 178 -13.55 8.17 -8.55
N GLN A 179 -12.77 8.85 -7.69
CA GLN A 179 -11.33 8.95 -7.89
C GLN A 179 -10.63 7.60 -7.74
N TYR A 180 -11.07 6.77 -6.78
CA TYR A 180 -10.55 5.42 -6.60
C TYR A 180 -10.83 4.55 -7.83
N GLU A 181 -12.07 4.56 -8.36
CA GLU A 181 -12.46 3.81 -9.55
C GLU A 181 -11.69 4.25 -10.81
N VAL A 182 -11.43 5.54 -10.96
CA VAL A 182 -10.58 6.07 -12.05
C VAL A 182 -9.17 5.47 -11.96
N MET A 183 -8.54 5.51 -10.78
CA MET A 183 -7.21 4.94 -10.60
C MET A 183 -7.20 3.42 -10.79
N LYS A 184 -8.23 2.72 -10.30
CA LYS A 184 -8.39 1.28 -10.48
C LYS A 184 -8.52 0.90 -11.96
N SER A 185 -9.31 1.66 -12.71
CA SER A 185 -9.45 1.47 -14.17
C SER A 185 -8.12 1.70 -14.89
N ALA A 186 -7.36 2.71 -14.49
CA ALA A 186 -6.07 3.04 -15.10
C ALA A 186 -4.97 1.97 -14.88
N LEU A 187 -5.13 1.07 -13.90
CA LEU A 187 -4.19 -0.04 -13.69
C LEU A 187 -4.10 -1.00 -14.88
N GLY A 188 -5.11 -1.03 -15.74
CA GLY A 188 -5.20 -2.00 -16.84
C GLY A 188 -4.06 -1.96 -17.85
N ALA A 189 -3.31 -0.86 -17.92
CA ALA A 189 -2.22 -0.66 -18.86
C ALA A 189 -0.88 -1.30 -18.43
N ARG A 190 -0.77 -1.75 -17.18
CA ARG A 190 0.45 -2.29 -16.58
C ARG A 190 0.37 -3.79 -16.33
N THR A 191 1.51 -4.46 -16.32
CA THR A 191 1.58 -5.92 -16.13
C THR A 191 1.26 -6.31 -14.68
N GLN A 192 1.84 -5.64 -13.71
CA GLN A 192 1.64 -5.94 -12.28
C GLN A 192 1.45 -4.68 -11.42
N PRO A 193 0.46 -3.86 -11.75
CA PRO A 193 0.17 -2.64 -11.00
C PRO A 193 -0.46 -2.95 -9.65
N MET A 194 -0.52 -1.96 -8.75
CA MET A 194 -1.09 -2.11 -7.43
C MET A 194 -1.71 -0.82 -6.90
N ILE A 195 -2.85 -0.95 -6.21
CA ILE A 195 -3.37 0.06 -5.29
C ILE A 195 -3.09 -0.42 -3.86
N LEU A 196 -2.41 0.40 -3.10
CA LEU A 196 -2.16 0.20 -1.68
C LEU A 196 -2.99 1.19 -0.88
N SER A 197 -4.08 0.71 -0.31
CA SER A 197 -5.00 1.48 0.52
C SER A 197 -4.72 1.21 1.99
N ILE A 198 -4.36 2.25 2.74
CA ILE A 198 -4.05 2.13 4.16
C ILE A 198 -4.94 3.08 4.96
N SER A 199 -5.47 2.59 6.08
CA SER A 199 -6.33 3.39 6.95
C SER A 199 -6.26 2.96 8.41
N THR A 200 -6.71 3.84 9.28
CA THR A 200 -7.22 3.47 10.60
C THR A 200 -8.67 3.00 10.49
N ALA A 201 -9.17 2.33 11.51
CA ALA A 201 -10.60 2.07 11.63
C ALA A 201 -11.37 3.41 11.61
N GLY A 202 -12.40 3.50 10.78
CA GLY A 202 -13.24 4.67 10.59
C GLY A 202 -14.70 4.37 10.89
N TYR A 203 -15.51 5.43 10.86
CA TYR A 203 -16.98 5.32 10.93
C TYR A 203 -17.55 5.06 9.54
N ILE A 204 -18.75 4.48 9.48
CA ILE A 204 -19.50 4.27 8.24
C ILE A 204 -19.96 5.63 7.71
N ASN A 205 -19.58 5.98 6.50
CA ASN A 205 -19.86 7.27 5.86
C ASN A 205 -20.26 7.13 4.38
N ASP A 206 -20.75 5.98 3.97
CA ASP A 206 -21.08 5.65 2.56
C ASP A 206 -19.94 6.03 1.60
N SER A 207 -18.74 5.61 1.94
CA SER A 207 -17.49 5.97 1.27
C SER A 207 -16.81 4.76 0.63
N ILE A 208 -15.77 5.00 -0.13
CA ILE A 208 -14.90 3.93 -0.66
C ILE A 208 -14.31 3.04 0.46
N TYR A 209 -14.09 3.60 1.65
CA TYR A 209 -13.64 2.82 2.81
C TYR A 209 -14.67 1.75 3.18
N ASP A 210 -15.95 2.09 3.23
CA ASP A 210 -17.02 1.15 3.58
C ASP A 210 -17.19 0.07 2.52
N GLU A 211 -17.06 0.44 1.25
CA GLU A 211 -17.07 -0.53 0.15
C GLU A 211 -15.92 -1.53 0.28
N LEU A 212 -14.70 -1.05 0.50
CA LEU A 212 -13.53 -1.91 0.70
C LEU A 212 -13.67 -2.78 1.95
N MET A 213 -14.22 -2.26 3.04
CA MET A 213 -14.52 -3.03 4.25
C MET A 213 -15.52 -4.15 3.96
N LYS A 214 -16.61 -3.86 3.26
CA LYS A 214 -17.63 -4.85 2.88
C LYS A 214 -17.05 -5.94 1.97
N ARG A 215 -16.31 -5.56 0.94
CA ARG A 215 -15.63 -6.50 0.03
C ARG A 215 -14.63 -7.36 0.79
N SER A 216 -13.80 -6.74 1.64
CA SER A 216 -12.80 -7.41 2.46
C SER A 216 -13.41 -8.42 3.42
N THR A 217 -14.45 -8.05 4.12
CA THR A 217 -15.18 -8.93 5.04
C THR A 217 -15.81 -10.12 4.30
N SER A 218 -16.42 -9.87 3.14
CA SER A 218 -16.96 -10.92 2.28
C SER A 218 -15.88 -11.89 1.81
N PHE A 219 -14.72 -11.38 1.41
CA PHE A 219 -13.56 -12.17 1.00
C PHE A 219 -13.04 -13.05 2.15
N LEU A 220 -12.80 -12.47 3.32
CA LEU A 220 -12.29 -13.19 4.49
C LEU A 220 -13.27 -14.27 5.01
N LYS A 221 -14.57 -14.07 4.83
CA LYS A 221 -15.61 -15.07 5.15
C LYS A 221 -15.76 -16.15 4.06
N GLY A 222 -15.00 -16.08 2.98
CA GLY A 222 -15.09 -17.04 1.87
C GLY A 222 -16.33 -16.87 0.98
N ASN A 223 -17.05 -15.75 1.10
CA ASN A 223 -18.28 -15.46 0.35
C ASN A 223 -18.03 -14.69 -0.96
N SER A 224 -16.78 -14.36 -1.27
CA SER A 224 -16.38 -13.63 -2.46
C SER A 224 -15.53 -14.47 -3.39
N LYS A 225 -15.72 -14.28 -4.70
CA LYS A 225 -14.87 -14.86 -5.76
C LYS A 225 -13.73 -13.91 -6.17
N GLU A 226 -13.56 -12.80 -5.51
CA GLU A 226 -12.46 -11.88 -5.76
C GLU A 226 -11.11 -12.56 -5.52
N ARG A 227 -10.18 -12.39 -6.46
CA ARG A 227 -8.86 -13.04 -6.38
C ARG A 227 -7.72 -12.05 -6.29
N ARG A 228 -7.99 -10.76 -6.55
CA ARG A 228 -6.98 -9.70 -6.64
C ARG A 228 -6.99 -8.73 -5.47
N LEU A 229 -7.97 -8.86 -4.57
CA LEU A 229 -8.05 -8.10 -3.32
C LEU A 229 -7.30 -8.84 -2.21
N LEU A 230 -6.45 -8.13 -1.50
CA LEU A 230 -5.70 -8.62 -0.33
C LEU A 230 -6.02 -7.75 0.89
N PRO A 231 -6.94 -8.16 1.75
CA PRO A 231 -7.27 -7.42 2.96
C PRO A 231 -6.41 -7.85 4.15
N PHE A 232 -5.96 -6.86 4.93
CA PHE A 232 -5.38 -7.03 6.26
C PHE A 232 -6.14 -6.15 7.26
N LEU A 233 -7.05 -6.74 8.02
CA LEU A 233 -7.92 -6.04 8.96
C LEU A 233 -7.44 -6.31 10.40
N TYR A 234 -6.56 -5.45 10.91
CA TYR A 234 -6.10 -5.47 12.29
C TYR A 234 -7.01 -4.57 13.13
N MET A 235 -8.18 -5.09 13.44
CA MET A 235 -9.24 -4.41 14.19
C MET A 235 -9.58 -5.23 15.43
N ILE A 236 -10.08 -4.54 16.45
CA ILE A 236 -10.67 -5.21 17.61
C ILE A 236 -12.01 -5.79 17.15
N ASP A 237 -12.27 -7.06 17.47
CA ASP A 237 -13.55 -7.69 17.21
C ASP A 237 -14.64 -7.02 18.05
N ASP A 238 -15.80 -6.79 17.45
CA ASP A 238 -16.93 -6.12 18.11
C ASP A 238 -17.33 -6.84 19.42
N CYS A 239 -17.23 -8.17 19.49
CA CYS A 239 -17.48 -8.93 20.70
C CYS A 239 -16.47 -8.63 21.81
N LEU A 240 -15.24 -8.20 21.51
CA LEU A 240 -14.23 -7.83 22.49
C LEU A 240 -14.39 -6.39 23.00
N LEU A 241 -15.08 -5.53 22.26
CA LEU A 241 -15.39 -4.16 22.69
C LEU A 241 -16.31 -4.14 23.93
N TYR A 242 -17.17 -5.14 24.07
CA TYR A 242 -18.09 -5.27 25.20
C TYR A 242 -17.51 -5.99 26.40
N THR A 243 -16.39 -6.69 26.23
CA THR A 243 -15.72 -7.46 27.31
C THR A 243 -14.50 -6.76 27.88
N SER A 244 -13.99 -5.71 27.26
CA SER A 244 -12.89 -4.92 27.79
C SER A 244 -13.40 -3.92 28.83
N PRO A 245 -12.96 -3.97 30.09
CA PRO A 245 -13.38 -2.98 31.09
C PRO A 245 -13.01 -1.58 30.62
N SER A 246 -13.95 -0.65 30.73
CA SER A 246 -13.73 0.76 30.44
C SER A 246 -12.51 1.27 31.21
N PRO A 247 -11.71 2.20 30.64
CA PRO A 247 -10.63 2.85 31.40
C PRO A 247 -11.08 3.44 32.75
N ARG A 248 -12.39 3.75 32.90
CA ARG A 248 -12.99 4.19 34.18
C ARG A 248 -13.16 3.07 35.20
N ASP A 249 -13.21 1.82 34.77
CA ASP A 249 -13.37 0.66 35.69
C ASP A 249 -12.03 0.14 36.25
N ARG A 250 -10.90 0.74 35.82
CA ARG A 250 -9.56 0.42 36.34
C ARG A 250 -9.14 1.27 37.55
N SER A 251 -10.00 2.12 38.05
CA SER A 251 -9.74 3.04 39.18
C SER A 251 -10.48 2.65 40.47
N LEU A 252 -10.70 1.34 40.69
CA LEU A 252 -11.16 0.78 41.97
C LEU A 252 -10.12 -0.18 42.54
#